data_22c027f5961a19d86dc3c3098777614d
#
_entry.id   22c027f5961a19d86dc3c3098777614d
#
_cell.length_a   1.000
_cell.length_b   1.000
_cell.length_c   1.000
_cell.angle_alpha   90.00
_cell.angle_beta   90.00
_cell.angle_gamma   90.00
#
_symmetry.space_group_name_H-M   'P 1'
#
loop_
_entity.id
_entity.type
_entity.pdbx_description
1 polymer ?
#
loop_
_entity_poly.entity_id
_entity_poly.type
_entity_poly.pdbx_seq_one_letter_code
_entity_poly.pdbx_strand_id
1 'polypeptide(L)'
;VSLVVPPYPPARYTADEPEVSAWLKRADAPPDYQSPAGVSYHYLANQQATDGDYGLYRVDIAPAGGGPGPHFHRAMSEAFFVLSGTMRLYDGTDWVDGHQGDFLYVPPGGVHGFRNEVEEPASILMLFAPGAPREAYFEGFGALADMTDDERREWFVRHDNYWV
;
A
#
# COMPACT_ATOMS: atom_id res chain seq x y z
N VAL A 1 11.99 -40.49 0.97
CA VAL A 1 11.05 -39.36 1.06
C VAL A 1 11.10 -38.63 -0.26
N SER A 2 10.07 -38.76 -1.08
CA SER A 2 9.95 -38.02 -2.34
C SER A 2 9.63 -36.55 -2.00
N LEU A 3 10.58 -35.65 -2.23
CA LEU A 3 10.34 -34.22 -2.17
C LEU A 3 9.48 -33.82 -3.38
N VAL A 4 8.19 -33.73 -3.21
CA VAL A 4 7.32 -33.12 -4.23
C VAL A 4 7.56 -31.62 -4.18
N VAL A 5 8.39 -31.13 -5.09
CA VAL A 5 8.56 -29.68 -5.29
C VAL A 5 7.37 -29.23 -6.14
N PRO A 6 6.54 -28.28 -5.65
CA PRO A 6 5.45 -27.72 -6.46
C PRO A 6 6.05 -27.11 -7.73
N PRO A 7 5.38 -27.24 -8.89
CA PRO A 7 5.88 -26.64 -10.11
C PRO A 7 5.94 -25.10 -9.97
N TYR A 8 7.00 -24.52 -10.49
CA TYR A 8 7.09 -23.06 -10.62
C TYR A 8 6.04 -22.56 -11.62
N PRO A 9 5.59 -21.32 -11.48
CA PRO A 9 4.78 -20.67 -12.50
C PRO A 9 5.46 -20.73 -13.87
N PRO A 10 4.73 -20.66 -14.97
CA PRO A 10 5.31 -20.57 -16.32
C PRO A 10 6.34 -19.44 -16.41
N ALA A 11 7.42 -19.65 -17.19
CA ALA A 11 8.41 -18.63 -17.43
C ALA A 11 7.76 -17.39 -18.07
N ARG A 12 8.04 -16.23 -17.52
CA ARG A 12 7.56 -14.94 -18.04
C ARG A 12 8.58 -14.30 -18.99
N TYR A 13 9.84 -14.65 -18.86
CA TYR A 13 10.91 -14.24 -19.75
C TYR A 13 11.35 -15.45 -20.58
N THR A 14 11.29 -15.31 -21.90
CA THR A 14 11.47 -16.43 -22.85
C THR A 14 12.62 -16.20 -23.84
N ALA A 15 13.34 -15.07 -23.73
CA ALA A 15 14.52 -14.82 -24.56
C ALA A 15 15.72 -15.63 -24.08
N ASP A 16 16.64 -15.94 -24.99
CA ASP A 16 17.85 -16.72 -24.69
C ASP A 16 18.89 -15.93 -23.87
N GLU A 17 18.95 -14.60 -24.08
CA GLU A 17 19.91 -13.73 -23.41
C GLU A 17 19.23 -12.88 -22.33
N PRO A 18 19.87 -12.70 -21.15
CA PRO A 18 19.31 -11.86 -20.09
C PRO A 18 19.33 -10.37 -20.44
N GLU A 19 18.44 -9.61 -19.82
CA GLU A 19 18.36 -8.15 -19.97
C GLU A 19 18.95 -7.42 -18.77
N VAL A 20 19.56 -6.25 -19.05
CA VAL A 20 19.98 -5.31 -18.02
C VAL A 20 18.82 -4.35 -17.75
N SER A 21 17.83 -4.81 -16.98
CA SER A 21 16.56 -4.11 -16.73
C SER A 21 16.30 -3.79 -15.26
N ALA A 22 17.15 -4.26 -14.34
CA ALA A 22 17.02 -3.93 -12.93
C ALA A 22 17.33 -2.45 -12.66
N TRP A 23 16.56 -1.85 -11.75
CA TRP A 23 16.74 -0.46 -11.32
C TRP A 23 16.75 -0.35 -9.79
N LEU A 24 17.34 0.74 -9.29
CA LEU A 24 17.47 1.01 -7.86
C LEU A 24 16.86 2.37 -7.54
N LYS A 25 15.88 2.41 -6.64
CA LYS A 25 15.41 3.64 -6.00
C LYS A 25 16.12 3.82 -4.66
N ARG A 26 16.81 4.95 -4.47
CA ARG A 26 17.56 5.24 -3.25
C ARG A 26 16.62 5.64 -2.11
N ALA A 27 17.00 5.27 -0.88
CA ALA A 27 16.20 5.57 0.31
C ALA A 27 16.10 7.07 0.61
N ASP A 28 17.11 7.85 0.21
CA ASP A 28 17.21 9.30 0.37
C ASP A 28 16.58 10.08 -0.81
N ALA A 29 16.02 9.41 -1.80
CA ALA A 29 15.26 10.09 -2.85
C ALA A 29 14.08 10.86 -2.24
N PRO A 30 13.76 12.06 -2.74
CA PRO A 30 12.60 12.80 -2.27
C PRO A 30 11.31 11.99 -2.48
N PRO A 31 10.24 12.25 -1.70
CA PRO A 31 8.95 11.62 -1.94
C PRO A 31 8.41 11.98 -3.33
N ASP A 32 7.71 11.03 -3.95
CA ASP A 32 7.03 11.26 -5.22
C ASP A 32 5.79 12.14 -5.03
N TYR A 33 5.13 12.01 -3.86
CA TYR A 33 4.00 12.85 -3.48
C TYR A 33 4.04 13.14 -1.96
N GLN A 34 3.66 14.36 -1.59
CA GLN A 34 3.46 14.75 -0.20
C GLN A 34 2.07 15.35 -0.05
N SER A 35 1.27 14.75 0.83
CA SER A 35 -0.07 15.23 1.10
C SER A 35 -0.06 16.51 1.96
N PRO A 36 -1.11 17.35 1.89
CA PRO A 36 -1.25 18.49 2.80
C PRO A 36 -1.28 18.12 4.29
N ALA A 37 -1.65 16.89 4.61
CA ALA A 37 -1.64 16.35 5.97
C ALA A 37 -0.26 15.88 6.46
N GLY A 38 0.81 16.06 5.66
CA GLY A 38 2.18 15.71 6.05
C GLY A 38 2.53 14.23 5.86
N VAL A 39 1.74 13.48 5.09
CA VAL A 39 2.08 12.10 4.70
C VAL A 39 2.92 12.15 3.43
N SER A 40 4.08 11.49 3.45
CA SER A 40 4.97 11.38 2.29
C SER A 40 4.87 9.99 1.67
N TYR A 41 4.66 9.94 0.36
CA TYR A 41 4.55 8.73 -0.43
C TYR A 41 5.76 8.58 -1.35
N HIS A 42 6.42 7.42 -1.27
CA HIS A 42 7.51 7.04 -2.15
C HIS A 42 7.05 5.84 -2.98
N TYR A 43 6.92 6.04 -4.29
CA TYR A 43 6.49 5.01 -5.23
C TYR A 43 7.70 4.13 -5.56
N LEU A 44 7.89 3.05 -4.78
CA LEU A 44 9.06 2.18 -4.91
C LEU A 44 8.96 1.34 -6.19
N ALA A 45 7.79 0.76 -6.45
CA ALA A 45 7.48 0.06 -7.69
C ALA A 45 5.96 0.13 -7.89
N ASN A 46 5.50 0.96 -8.79
CA ASN A 46 4.08 1.11 -9.08
C ASN A 46 3.59 0.04 -10.08
N GLN A 47 2.29 -0.01 -10.32
CA GLN A 47 1.66 -0.94 -11.25
C GLN A 47 2.34 -0.93 -12.64
N GLN A 48 2.68 0.25 -13.16
CA GLN A 48 3.30 0.38 -14.47
C GLN A 48 4.71 -0.21 -14.50
N ALA A 49 5.50 0.01 -13.43
CA ALA A 49 6.86 -0.49 -13.33
C ALA A 49 6.94 -2.02 -13.18
N THR A 50 5.87 -2.65 -12.67
CA THR A 50 5.80 -4.09 -12.40
C THR A 50 4.94 -4.86 -13.41
N ASP A 51 4.47 -4.20 -14.45
CA ASP A 51 3.52 -4.77 -15.42
C ASP A 51 2.27 -5.38 -14.75
N GLY A 52 1.79 -4.72 -13.69
CA GLY A 52 0.60 -5.12 -12.96
C GLY A 52 0.80 -6.21 -11.90
N ASP A 53 2.00 -6.70 -11.66
CA ASP A 53 2.24 -7.76 -10.68
C ASP A 53 1.94 -7.31 -9.27
N TYR A 54 2.45 -6.13 -8.90
CA TYR A 54 2.22 -5.51 -7.60
C TYR A 54 2.44 -4.00 -7.67
N GLY A 55 1.96 -3.31 -6.64
CA GLY A 55 2.35 -1.94 -6.32
C GLY A 55 3.04 -1.93 -4.96
N LEU A 56 4.21 -1.31 -4.84
CA LEU A 56 4.96 -1.18 -3.60
C LEU A 56 5.27 0.28 -3.30
N TYR A 57 4.88 0.70 -2.11
CA TYR A 57 5.00 2.08 -1.65
C TYR A 57 5.61 2.13 -0.25
N ARG A 58 6.53 3.07 -0.01
CA ARG A 58 6.87 3.49 1.35
C ARG A 58 6.01 4.71 1.69
N VAL A 59 5.38 4.67 2.86
CA VAL A 59 4.56 5.76 3.37
C VAL A 59 5.11 6.20 4.70
N ASP A 60 5.56 7.45 4.75
CA ASP A 60 6.06 8.09 5.96
C ASP A 60 4.97 9.01 6.52
N ILE A 61 4.56 8.78 7.77
CA ILE A 61 3.43 9.45 8.40
C ILE A 61 3.96 10.29 9.56
N ALA A 62 3.62 11.58 9.55
CA ALA A 62 3.99 12.52 10.61
C ALA A 62 3.43 12.10 11.99
N PRO A 63 3.97 12.63 13.09
CA PRO A 63 3.40 12.46 14.42
C PRO A 63 1.90 12.77 14.44
N ALA A 64 1.09 11.92 15.06
CA ALA A 64 -0.38 12.03 15.12
C ALA A 64 -1.04 12.27 13.74
N GLY A 65 -0.39 11.78 12.66
CA GLY A 65 -0.77 12.05 11.26
C GLY A 65 -2.04 11.34 10.80
N GLY A 66 -2.66 10.52 11.66
CA GLY A 66 -3.89 9.81 11.34
C GLY A 66 -3.70 8.67 10.34
N GLY A 67 -4.74 8.37 9.60
CA GLY A 67 -4.81 7.34 8.56
C GLY A 67 -6.25 6.87 8.33
N PRO A 68 -6.46 5.97 7.35
CA PRO A 68 -7.79 5.48 7.02
C PRO A 68 -8.39 4.60 8.13
N GLY A 69 -9.69 4.76 8.36
CA GLY A 69 -10.48 3.86 9.19
C GLY A 69 -10.73 2.49 8.50
N PRO A 70 -11.56 1.64 9.11
CA PRO A 70 -11.87 0.32 8.59
C PRO A 70 -12.49 0.36 7.19
N HIS A 71 -11.87 -0.35 6.25
CA HIS A 71 -12.29 -0.49 4.87
C HIS A 71 -11.79 -1.81 4.28
N PHE A 72 -12.21 -2.14 3.05
CA PHE A 72 -11.72 -3.32 2.34
C PHE A 72 -11.58 -3.04 0.84
N HIS A 73 -10.83 -3.91 0.16
CA HIS A 73 -10.65 -3.93 -1.29
C HIS A 73 -11.23 -5.21 -1.89
N ARG A 74 -11.72 -5.13 -3.12
CA ARG A 74 -12.28 -6.29 -3.83
C ARG A 74 -11.33 -6.86 -4.87
N ALA A 75 -10.55 -5.99 -5.52
CA ALA A 75 -9.73 -6.36 -6.66
C ALA A 75 -8.29 -6.75 -6.30
N MET A 76 -7.84 -6.43 -5.08
CA MET A 76 -6.45 -6.63 -4.67
C MET A 76 -6.35 -7.07 -3.21
N SER A 77 -5.28 -7.77 -2.88
CA SER A 77 -4.79 -7.92 -1.52
C SER A 77 -3.93 -6.72 -1.15
N GLU A 78 -3.81 -6.44 0.14
CA GLU A 78 -2.91 -5.44 0.67
C GLU A 78 -2.04 -6.03 1.77
N ALA A 79 -0.82 -5.55 1.89
CA ALA A 79 0.04 -5.94 2.99
C ALA A 79 0.83 -4.74 3.52
N PHE A 80 1.07 -4.76 4.83
CA PHE A 80 1.80 -3.72 5.54
C PHE A 80 3.00 -4.32 6.25
N PHE A 81 4.13 -3.67 6.12
CA PHE A 81 5.33 -3.97 6.90
C PHE A 81 5.79 -2.70 7.60
N VAL A 82 5.85 -2.72 8.93
CA VAL A 82 6.28 -1.57 9.72
C VAL A 82 7.80 -1.42 9.62
N LEU A 83 8.25 -0.33 9.00
CA LEU A 83 9.68 -0.01 8.84
C LEU A 83 10.26 0.68 10.09
N SER A 84 9.48 1.57 10.70
CA SER A 84 9.88 2.29 11.91
C SER A 84 8.68 2.92 12.61
N GLY A 85 8.87 3.24 13.89
CA GLY A 85 7.81 3.80 14.73
C GLY A 85 6.76 2.78 15.15
N THR A 86 5.61 3.27 15.57
CA THR A 86 4.44 2.47 15.97
C THR A 86 3.26 2.83 15.11
N MET A 87 2.61 1.83 14.51
CA MET A 87 1.39 1.97 13.74
C MET A 87 0.21 1.30 14.42
N ARG A 88 -0.91 1.97 14.54
CA ARG A 88 -2.18 1.33 14.87
C ARG A 88 -2.69 0.64 13.61
N LEU A 89 -2.82 -0.68 13.66
CA LEU A 89 -3.31 -1.53 12.57
C LEU A 89 -4.64 -2.15 12.98
N TYR A 90 -5.65 -2.06 12.11
CA TYR A 90 -6.92 -2.76 12.29
C TYR A 90 -6.86 -4.09 11.56
N ASP A 91 -7.00 -5.19 12.29
CA ASP A 91 -6.84 -6.56 11.74
C ASP A 91 -8.17 -7.19 11.27
N GLY A 92 -9.24 -6.40 11.26
CA GLY A 92 -10.61 -6.83 10.96
C GLY A 92 -11.45 -7.08 12.22
N THR A 93 -10.84 -7.11 13.39
CA THR A 93 -11.50 -7.29 14.70
C THR A 93 -11.13 -6.17 15.65
N ASP A 94 -9.83 -5.94 15.84
CA ASP A 94 -9.31 -5.00 16.81
C ASP A 94 -8.25 -4.08 16.22
N TRP A 95 -8.07 -2.92 16.86
CA TRP A 95 -6.92 -2.07 16.63
C TRP A 95 -5.75 -2.54 17.48
N VAL A 96 -4.65 -2.94 16.84
CA VAL A 96 -3.43 -3.42 17.47
C VAL A 96 -2.25 -2.51 17.17
N ASP A 97 -1.27 -2.46 18.07
CA ASP A 97 -0.02 -1.74 17.84
C ASP A 97 0.94 -2.63 17.06
N GLY A 98 1.28 -2.18 15.85
CA GLY A 98 2.33 -2.76 15.03
C GLY A 98 3.65 -1.99 15.22
N HIS A 99 4.71 -2.72 15.52
CA HIS A 99 6.05 -2.20 15.74
C HIS A 99 6.99 -2.57 14.59
N GLN A 100 8.17 -1.98 14.56
CA GLN A 100 9.17 -2.27 13.55
C GLN A 100 9.38 -3.79 13.36
N GLY A 101 9.21 -4.25 12.13
CA GLY A 101 9.31 -5.66 11.75
C GLY A 101 7.98 -6.41 11.73
N ASP A 102 6.91 -5.84 12.27
CA ASP A 102 5.58 -6.45 12.21
C ASP A 102 4.99 -6.38 10.80
N PHE A 103 4.22 -7.41 10.46
CA PHE A 103 3.62 -7.60 9.15
C PHE A 103 2.13 -7.93 9.27
N LEU A 104 1.30 -7.22 8.51
CA LEU A 104 -0.13 -7.52 8.35
C LEU A 104 -0.42 -7.85 6.90
N TYR A 105 -1.01 -9.01 6.65
CA TYR A 105 -1.55 -9.38 5.34
C TYR A 105 -3.06 -9.32 5.33
N VAL A 106 -3.60 -8.69 4.32
CA VAL A 106 -5.04 -8.50 4.11
C VAL A 106 -5.44 -9.11 2.76
N PRO A 107 -6.21 -10.21 2.74
CA PRO A 107 -6.71 -10.76 1.49
C PRO A 107 -7.78 -9.84 0.87
N PRO A 108 -8.14 -10.02 -0.41
CA PRO A 108 -9.30 -9.35 -0.99
C PRO A 108 -10.55 -9.57 -0.12
N GLY A 109 -11.27 -8.49 0.19
CA GLY A 109 -12.42 -8.51 1.10
C GLY A 109 -12.08 -8.44 2.59
N GLY A 110 -10.81 -8.49 2.97
CA GLY A 110 -10.37 -8.33 4.36
C GLY A 110 -10.57 -6.90 4.86
N VAL A 111 -11.29 -6.74 5.97
CA VAL A 111 -11.48 -5.42 6.60
C VAL A 111 -10.21 -5.05 7.35
N HIS A 112 -9.68 -3.86 7.07
CA HIS A 112 -8.46 -3.37 7.67
C HIS A 112 -8.44 -1.85 7.73
N GLY A 113 -7.43 -1.31 8.40
CA GLY A 113 -7.16 0.12 8.51
C GLY A 113 -5.79 0.33 9.15
N PHE A 114 -5.24 1.52 9.01
CA PHE A 114 -3.98 1.88 9.66
C PHE A 114 -3.96 3.36 9.98
N ARG A 115 -3.23 3.74 11.01
CA ARG A 115 -3.04 5.16 11.38
C ARG A 115 -1.89 5.34 12.36
N ASN A 116 -1.28 6.51 12.31
CA ASN A 116 -0.34 6.94 13.34
C ASN A 116 -1.08 7.83 14.35
N GLU A 117 -1.24 7.34 15.58
CA GLU A 117 -1.89 8.06 16.69
C GLU A 117 -0.90 8.54 17.75
N VAL A 118 0.40 8.22 17.58
CA VAL A 118 1.43 8.60 18.55
C VAL A 118 2.17 9.87 18.11
N GLU A 119 2.82 10.52 19.08
CA GLU A 119 3.59 11.76 18.88
C GLU A 119 4.99 11.52 18.25
N GLU A 120 5.17 10.37 17.61
CA GLU A 120 6.38 10.00 16.89
C GLU A 120 6.07 9.69 15.43
N PRO A 121 6.98 9.98 14.49
CA PRO A 121 6.76 9.60 13.10
C PRO A 121 6.82 8.08 12.92
N ALA A 122 6.06 7.57 11.97
CA ALA A 122 6.07 6.16 11.61
C ALA A 122 6.24 5.98 10.10
N SER A 123 6.83 4.87 9.70
CA SER A 123 7.03 4.50 8.30
C SER A 123 6.62 3.06 8.05
N ILE A 124 5.90 2.84 6.95
CA ILE A 124 5.42 1.52 6.54
C ILE A 124 5.73 1.27 5.06
N LEU A 125 5.92 0.01 4.70
CA LEU A 125 5.72 -0.44 3.32
C LEU A 125 4.27 -0.87 3.15
N MET A 126 3.68 -0.47 2.02
CA MET A 126 2.37 -0.91 1.56
C MET A 126 2.54 -1.63 0.23
N LEU A 127 2.07 -2.87 0.15
CA LEU A 127 2.10 -3.68 -1.05
C LEU A 127 0.67 -4.01 -1.48
N PHE A 128 0.37 -3.78 -2.74
CA PHE A 128 -0.91 -4.15 -3.38
C PHE A 128 -0.66 -5.21 -4.44
N ALA A 129 -1.40 -6.32 -4.42
CA ALA A 129 -1.27 -7.40 -5.38
C ALA A 129 -2.65 -7.97 -5.79
N PRO A 130 -2.96 -8.02 -7.10
CA PRO A 130 -2.19 -7.45 -8.21
C PRO A 130 -1.99 -5.94 -8.08
N GLY A 131 -1.06 -5.37 -8.85
CA GLY A 131 -0.82 -3.94 -8.90
C GLY A 131 -2.06 -3.17 -9.37
N ALA A 132 -2.36 -2.07 -8.69
CA ALA A 132 -3.45 -1.15 -9.01
C ALA A 132 -2.92 0.29 -9.11
N PRO A 133 -3.61 1.20 -9.83
CA PRO A 133 -3.18 2.59 -10.00
C PRO A 133 -3.45 3.41 -8.71
N ARG A 134 -2.69 3.11 -7.65
CA ARG A 134 -2.88 3.71 -6.32
C ARG A 134 -2.40 5.15 -6.23
N GLU A 135 -1.52 5.59 -7.13
CA GLU A 135 -1.00 6.96 -7.19
C GLU A 135 -2.16 7.97 -7.28
N ALA A 136 -3.09 7.75 -8.21
CA ALA A 136 -4.26 8.62 -8.38
C ALA A 136 -5.15 8.67 -7.13
N TYR A 137 -5.20 7.58 -6.36
CA TYR A 137 -5.88 7.54 -5.07
C TYR A 137 -5.17 8.42 -4.03
N PHE A 138 -3.85 8.27 -3.87
CA PHE A 138 -3.08 9.05 -2.89
C PHE A 138 -3.09 10.54 -3.21
N GLU A 139 -2.92 10.89 -4.48
CA GLU A 139 -2.87 12.28 -4.95
C GLU A 139 -4.25 12.95 -4.96
N GLY A 140 -5.34 12.16 -5.05
CA GLY A 140 -6.71 12.66 -5.16
C GLY A 140 -7.35 13.09 -3.84
N PHE A 141 -6.75 12.79 -2.68
CA PHE A 141 -7.35 13.12 -1.38
C PHE A 141 -7.66 14.62 -1.20
N GLY A 142 -6.81 15.48 -1.74
CA GLY A 142 -7.02 16.93 -1.64
C GLY A 142 -8.33 17.43 -2.26
N ALA A 143 -8.84 16.74 -3.27
CA ALA A 143 -10.08 17.11 -3.96
C ALA A 143 -11.35 16.64 -3.23
N LEU A 144 -11.23 15.76 -2.24
CA LEU A 144 -12.40 15.21 -1.52
C LEU A 144 -13.19 16.26 -0.75
N ALA A 145 -12.53 17.33 -0.31
CA ALA A 145 -13.17 18.40 0.45
C ALA A 145 -14.24 19.14 -0.36
N ASP A 146 -14.06 19.23 -1.68
CA ASP A 146 -14.95 19.94 -2.61
C ASP A 146 -16.04 19.04 -3.19
N MET A 147 -16.01 17.72 -2.90
CA MET A 147 -16.97 16.74 -3.40
C MET A 147 -18.21 16.67 -2.51
N THR A 148 -19.36 16.44 -3.11
CA THR A 148 -20.58 16.00 -2.42
C THR A 148 -20.38 14.59 -1.84
N ASP A 149 -21.24 14.15 -0.93
CA ASP A 149 -21.16 12.82 -0.34
C ASP A 149 -21.30 11.70 -1.38
N ASP A 150 -22.14 11.89 -2.40
CA ASP A 150 -22.31 10.90 -3.48
C ASP A 150 -21.08 10.84 -4.38
N GLU A 151 -20.52 11.98 -4.79
CA GLU A 151 -19.29 12.05 -5.58
C GLU A 151 -18.11 11.43 -4.83
N ARG A 152 -18.00 11.69 -3.52
CA ARG A 152 -16.98 11.10 -2.66
C ARG A 152 -17.10 9.59 -2.57
N ARG A 153 -18.34 9.08 -2.41
CA ARG A 153 -18.62 7.63 -2.40
C ARG A 153 -18.23 6.98 -3.73
N GLU A 154 -18.62 7.57 -4.85
CA GLU A 154 -18.26 7.08 -6.18
C GLU A 154 -16.76 7.11 -6.42
N TRP A 155 -16.08 8.15 -5.93
CA TRP A 155 -14.63 8.28 -6.04
C TRP A 155 -13.92 7.13 -5.29
N PHE A 156 -14.33 6.82 -4.05
CA PHE A 156 -13.78 5.70 -3.30
C PHE A 156 -14.01 4.37 -4.01
N VAL A 157 -15.22 4.12 -4.50
CA VAL A 157 -15.56 2.88 -5.21
C VAL A 157 -14.72 2.73 -6.49
N ARG A 158 -14.50 3.79 -7.25
CA ARG A 158 -13.62 3.76 -8.43
C ARG A 158 -12.17 3.39 -8.10
N HIS A 159 -11.72 3.67 -6.89
CA HIS A 159 -10.40 3.31 -6.39
C HIS A 159 -10.40 2.01 -5.58
N ASP A 160 -11.42 1.18 -5.74
CA ASP A 160 -11.57 -0.11 -5.04
C ASP A 160 -11.48 0.03 -3.50
N ASN A 161 -12.06 1.11 -2.95
CA ASN A 161 -12.06 1.39 -1.52
C ASN A 161 -13.48 1.41 -0.97
N TYR A 162 -13.81 0.44 -0.10
CA TYR A 162 -15.14 0.26 0.47
C TYR A 162 -15.09 0.41 1.99
N TRP A 163 -15.71 1.46 2.49
CA TRP A 163 -15.78 1.74 3.93
C TRP A 163 -16.80 0.86 4.64
N VAL A 164 -16.54 0.53 5.92
CA VAL A 164 -17.41 -0.24 6.81
C VAL A 164 -17.86 0.61 7.98
#